data_fb08ae98fa7193d77a7087c7c1f4accd
#
_entry.id   fb08ae98fa7193d77a7087c7c1f4accd
#
_cell.length_a   1.000
_cell.length_b   1.000
_cell.length_c   1.000
_cell.angle_alpha   90.00
_cell.angle_beta   90.00
_cell.angle_gamma   90.00
#
_symmetry.space_group_name_H-M   'P 1'
#
loop_
_entity.id
_entity.type
_entity.pdbx_description
1 polymer ?
#
loop_
_entity_poly.entity_id
_entity_poly.type
_entity_poly.pdbx_seq_one_letter_code
_entity_poly.pdbx_strand_id
1 'polypeptide(L)'
;GTNGCYLYQGRDVKEDKDRYLKDQILVIAPHEALISSDTWLKCRKKLMANTTFQQGRKPKNTWLAGKIKCGHCGYALKATHVPNSTGYFRCTKRTENKGCPGCGKIRKEEFEQFIFSAMQEKFKDFQILHGREEKVNPKLTAYQVELAQVEAEIEKLLDTLTGANATLLAYANKKIEELDTRRQTISKAIAELSVETISPQQIKKLSYYLDNWDSIDFDDKRKAADGLISTIKATSDRVQIEWKI
;
A
#
# COMPACT_ATOMS: atom_id res chain seq x y z
N GLY A 1 20.68 5.14 13.69
CA GLY A 1 21.57 5.86 14.55
C GLY A 1 20.90 7.00 15.28
N THR A 2 21.56 7.55 16.27
CA THR A 2 21.07 8.70 17.06
C THR A 2 21.25 10.04 16.33
N ASN A 3 22.13 10.08 15.32
CA ASN A 3 22.47 11.28 14.59
C ASN A 3 21.63 11.41 13.31
N GLY A 4 21.36 12.65 12.92
CA GLY A 4 20.76 12.97 11.63
C GLY A 4 21.66 12.62 10.45
N CYS A 5 21.15 12.71 9.23
CA CYS A 5 21.94 12.51 8.04
C CYS A 5 21.54 13.47 6.91
N TYR A 6 22.50 13.80 6.06
CA TYR A 6 22.29 14.50 4.81
C TYR A 6 22.46 13.54 3.64
N LEU A 7 21.57 13.65 2.67
CA LEU A 7 21.73 13.02 1.37
C LEU A 7 22.22 14.08 0.39
N TYR A 8 23.45 13.94 -0.06
CA TYR A 8 24.02 14.83 -1.05
C TYR A 8 23.92 14.21 -2.45
N GLN A 9 23.50 15.01 -3.40
CA GLN A 9 23.49 14.68 -4.82
C GLN A 9 24.34 15.71 -5.57
N GLY A 10 25.32 15.27 -6.33
CA GLY A 10 26.14 16.14 -7.16
C GLY A 10 25.33 16.90 -8.22
N ARG A 11 25.93 17.95 -8.82
CA ARG A 11 25.27 18.82 -9.81
C ARG A 11 24.82 18.09 -11.09
N ASP A 12 25.43 16.96 -11.42
CA ASP A 12 25.14 16.18 -12.64
C ASP A 12 23.89 15.32 -12.56
N VAL A 13 23.14 15.43 -11.46
CA VAL A 13 21.94 14.63 -11.16
C VAL A 13 20.68 15.14 -11.86
N LYS A 14 20.72 16.23 -12.64
CA LYS A 14 19.50 16.82 -13.23
C LYS A 14 18.93 16.10 -14.45
N GLU A 15 19.68 15.23 -15.11
CA GLU A 15 19.29 14.69 -16.41
C GLU A 15 18.58 13.32 -16.39
N ASP A 16 18.62 12.57 -15.29
CA ASP A 16 18.06 11.23 -15.22
C ASP A 16 16.98 11.13 -14.16
N LYS A 17 15.74 10.92 -14.55
CA LYS A 17 14.55 10.88 -13.67
C LYS A 17 14.51 9.67 -12.74
N ASP A 18 15.33 8.65 -12.97
CA ASP A 18 15.38 7.42 -12.17
C ASP A 18 16.44 7.45 -11.04
N ARG A 19 16.98 8.61 -10.76
CA ARG A 19 18.19 8.83 -9.97
C ARG A 19 18.03 8.93 -8.46
N TYR A 20 16.85 8.79 -7.92
CA TYR A 20 16.65 9.01 -6.47
C TYR A 20 17.48 8.11 -5.57
N LEU A 21 18.27 7.19 -6.11
CA LEU A 21 18.97 6.18 -5.33
C LEU A 21 20.35 5.74 -5.87
N LYS A 22 20.71 6.11 -7.08
CA LYS A 22 22.06 5.89 -7.60
C LYS A 22 22.90 7.14 -7.30
N ASP A 23 24.09 6.95 -6.79
CA ASP A 23 25.09 8.00 -6.60
C ASP A 23 24.77 9.04 -5.49
N GLN A 24 23.95 8.67 -4.49
CA GLN A 24 23.74 9.51 -3.31
C GLN A 24 24.83 9.26 -2.26
N ILE A 25 25.49 10.33 -1.83
CA ILE A 25 26.43 10.30 -0.72
C ILE A 25 25.64 10.57 0.57
N LEU A 26 25.64 9.58 1.48
CA LEU A 26 25.07 9.72 2.81
C LEU A 26 26.15 10.29 3.74
N VAL A 27 25.89 11.47 4.30
CA VAL A 27 26.77 12.11 5.28
C VAL A 27 26.05 12.13 6.64
N ILE A 28 26.70 11.62 7.67
CA ILE A 28 26.18 11.67 9.03
C ILE A 28 26.33 13.11 9.55
N ALA A 29 25.22 13.69 10.01
CA ALA A 29 25.21 15.05 10.56
C ALA A 29 25.65 15.06 12.04
N PRO A 30 26.24 16.17 12.51
CA PRO A 30 26.60 16.30 13.92
C PRO A 30 25.39 16.54 14.86
N HIS A 31 24.22 16.85 14.31
CA HIS A 31 23.00 17.09 15.10
C HIS A 31 22.22 15.81 15.35
N GLU A 32 21.39 15.82 16.38
CA GLU A 32 20.48 14.74 16.71
C GLU A 32 19.43 14.50 15.60
N ALA A 33 19.02 13.26 15.43
CA ALA A 33 18.04 12.89 14.41
C ALA A 33 16.64 13.39 14.80
N LEU A 34 15.96 14.10 13.89
CA LEU A 34 14.58 14.57 14.07
C LEU A 34 13.56 13.43 13.98
N ILE A 35 13.89 12.36 13.27
CA ILE A 35 13.05 11.17 13.10
C ILE A 35 13.91 9.91 13.24
N SER A 36 13.31 8.82 13.70
CA SER A 36 14.02 7.54 13.85
C SER A 36 14.48 7.00 12.50
N SER A 37 15.59 6.26 12.51
CA SER A 37 16.13 5.58 11.32
C SER A 37 15.09 4.66 10.67
N ASP A 38 14.28 3.96 11.46
CA ASP A 38 13.21 3.08 10.97
C ASP A 38 12.14 3.85 10.19
N THR A 39 11.68 4.99 10.72
CA THR A 39 10.71 5.85 10.05
C THR A 39 11.28 6.38 8.75
N TRP A 40 12.52 6.82 8.76
CA TRP A 40 13.21 7.31 7.57
C TRP A 40 13.36 6.23 6.50
N LEU A 41 13.79 5.02 6.88
CA LEU A 41 13.92 3.90 5.95
C LEU A 41 12.57 3.46 5.37
N LYS A 42 11.50 3.44 6.17
CA LYS A 42 10.13 3.16 5.69
C LYS A 42 9.67 4.21 4.67
N CYS A 43 9.90 5.48 4.96
CA CYS A 43 9.60 6.58 4.02
C CYS A 43 10.39 6.46 2.73
N ARG A 44 11.69 6.16 2.81
CA ARG A 44 12.52 5.93 1.62
C ARG A 44 12.03 4.75 0.79
N LYS A 45 11.77 3.61 1.41
CA LYS A 45 11.24 2.43 0.73
C LYS A 45 9.91 2.74 0.01
N LYS A 46 9.03 3.51 0.65
CA LYS A 46 7.77 3.96 0.06
C LYS A 46 7.99 4.94 -1.10
N LEU A 47 8.92 5.88 -0.95
CA LEU A 47 9.33 6.79 -2.03
C LEU A 47 9.88 6.03 -3.23
N MET A 48 10.75 5.03 -3.00
CA MET A 48 11.31 4.18 -4.05
C MET A 48 10.22 3.40 -4.80
N ALA A 49 9.25 2.86 -4.07
CA ALA A 49 8.11 2.18 -4.67
C ALA A 49 7.20 3.13 -5.46
N ASN A 50 7.17 4.41 -5.10
CA ASN A 50 6.31 5.43 -5.72
C ASN A 50 7.00 6.22 -6.85
N THR A 51 8.29 6.02 -7.13
CA THR A 51 9.05 6.78 -8.16
C THR A 51 8.52 6.59 -9.59
N THR A 52 7.67 5.59 -9.81
CA THR A 52 6.94 5.40 -11.07
C THR A 52 5.70 6.29 -11.23
N PHE A 53 5.29 6.98 -10.17
CA PHE A 53 4.12 7.87 -10.21
C PHE A 53 4.54 9.32 -10.40
N GLN A 54 4.65 9.77 -11.65
CA GLN A 54 4.48 11.20 -11.93
C GLN A 54 3.09 11.58 -11.42
N GLN A 55 3.00 12.63 -10.58
CA GLN A 55 1.73 13.27 -10.22
C GLN A 55 1.08 13.82 -11.49
N GLY A 56 0.51 12.95 -12.29
CA GLY A 56 -0.31 13.30 -13.42
C GLY A 56 -1.67 13.79 -12.95
N ARG A 57 -2.36 14.57 -13.79
CA ARG A 57 -3.75 14.93 -13.60
C ARG A 57 -4.57 13.68 -13.25
N LYS A 58 -5.51 13.81 -12.30
CA LYS A 58 -6.43 12.71 -11.95
C LYS A 58 -7.01 12.12 -13.23
N PRO A 59 -6.94 10.81 -13.43
CA PRO A 59 -7.50 10.18 -14.63
C PRO A 59 -9.01 10.39 -14.65
N LYS A 60 -9.53 10.77 -15.82
CA LYS A 60 -10.96 11.03 -16.02
C LYS A 60 -11.63 10.04 -16.99
N ASN A 61 -10.83 9.29 -17.75
CA ASN A 61 -11.34 8.49 -18.87
C ASN A 61 -11.65 7.04 -18.50
N THR A 62 -11.03 6.49 -17.47
CA THR A 62 -11.25 5.11 -17.01
C THR A 62 -10.88 4.98 -15.53
N TRP A 63 -11.72 4.32 -14.77
CA TRP A 63 -11.46 4.02 -13.35
C TRP A 63 -10.35 2.96 -13.17
N LEU A 64 -10.00 2.23 -14.24
CA LEU A 64 -8.88 1.28 -14.27
C LEU A 64 -7.53 1.93 -14.57
N ALA A 65 -7.44 3.25 -14.65
CA ALA A 65 -6.20 3.95 -14.98
C ALA A 65 -5.08 3.62 -13.99
N GLY A 66 -3.91 3.29 -14.54
CA GLY A 66 -2.74 2.86 -13.77
C GLY A 66 -2.68 1.37 -13.45
N LYS A 67 -3.80 0.63 -13.60
CA LYS A 67 -3.90 -0.81 -13.35
C LYS A 67 -3.69 -1.64 -14.61
N ILE A 68 -4.14 -1.15 -15.77
CA ILE A 68 -4.14 -1.91 -17.01
C ILE A 68 -2.80 -1.78 -17.71
N LYS A 69 -2.20 -2.93 -18.03
CA LYS A 69 -0.94 -3.06 -18.76
C LYS A 69 -1.13 -3.92 -20.02
N CYS A 70 -0.32 -3.64 -21.03
CA CYS A 70 -0.29 -4.44 -22.24
C CYS A 70 0.24 -5.85 -21.97
N GLY A 71 -0.50 -6.90 -22.36
CA GLY A 71 -0.10 -8.29 -22.18
C GLY A 71 1.18 -8.69 -22.93
N HIS A 72 1.57 -7.93 -23.97
CA HIS A 72 2.80 -8.20 -24.73
C HIS A 72 4.04 -7.50 -24.15
N CYS A 73 3.91 -6.26 -23.71
CA CYS A 73 5.09 -5.46 -23.34
C CYS A 73 5.08 -4.91 -21.93
N GLY A 74 4.02 -5.11 -21.15
CA GLY A 74 3.89 -4.65 -19.77
C GLY A 74 3.69 -3.13 -19.59
N TYR A 75 3.73 -2.33 -20.67
CA TYR A 75 3.49 -0.90 -20.61
C TYR A 75 2.01 -0.59 -20.38
N ALA A 76 1.73 0.59 -19.80
CA ALA A 76 0.38 1.01 -19.49
C ALA A 76 -0.50 1.08 -20.75
N LEU A 77 -1.75 0.65 -20.60
CA LEU A 77 -2.80 0.91 -21.58
C LEU A 77 -3.49 2.24 -21.24
N LYS A 78 -3.67 3.08 -22.23
CA LYS A 78 -4.43 4.34 -22.13
C LYS A 78 -5.79 4.19 -22.78
N ALA A 79 -6.84 4.63 -22.09
CA ALA A 79 -8.16 4.77 -22.70
C ALA A 79 -8.16 5.99 -23.63
N THR A 80 -8.56 5.79 -24.88
CA THR A 80 -8.78 6.88 -25.83
C THR A 80 -10.20 7.40 -25.63
N HIS A 81 -10.33 8.72 -25.64
CA HIS A 81 -11.63 9.37 -25.72
C HIS A 81 -11.89 9.75 -27.19
N VAL A 82 -12.96 9.23 -27.76
CA VAL A 82 -13.40 9.61 -29.11
C VAL A 82 -14.80 10.18 -28.95
N PRO A 83 -15.04 11.46 -29.31
CA PRO A 83 -16.39 12.03 -29.26
C PRO A 83 -17.35 11.16 -30.08
N ASN A 84 -18.51 10.86 -29.53
CA ASN A 84 -19.58 10.06 -30.16
C ASN A 84 -19.19 8.59 -30.52
N SER A 85 -18.16 8.03 -29.90
CA SER A 85 -17.74 6.63 -30.12
C SER A 85 -17.28 5.98 -28.81
N THR A 86 -17.48 4.67 -28.75
CA THR A 86 -16.93 3.85 -27.67
C THR A 86 -15.40 3.95 -27.65
N GLY A 87 -14.82 4.41 -26.54
CA GLY A 87 -13.38 4.51 -26.39
C GLY A 87 -12.68 3.12 -26.42
N TYR A 88 -11.43 3.12 -26.75
CA TYR A 88 -10.60 1.88 -26.79
C TYR A 88 -9.39 2.02 -25.88
N PHE A 89 -8.90 0.91 -25.37
CA PHE A 89 -7.59 0.86 -24.75
C PHE A 89 -6.49 0.70 -25.79
N ARG A 90 -5.42 1.48 -25.66
CA ARG A 90 -4.25 1.43 -26.55
C ARG A 90 -2.97 1.32 -25.74
N CYS A 91 -2.04 0.50 -26.23
CA CYS A 91 -0.71 0.39 -25.67
C CYS A 91 0.10 1.66 -25.90
N THR A 92 0.62 2.29 -24.84
CA THR A 92 1.42 3.51 -24.94
C THR A 92 2.71 3.28 -25.70
N LYS A 93 3.37 2.13 -25.51
CA LYS A 93 4.60 1.78 -26.23
C LYS A 93 4.38 1.67 -27.74
N ARG A 94 3.25 1.10 -28.17
CA ARG A 94 2.90 1.07 -29.60
C ARG A 94 2.62 2.45 -30.16
N THR A 95 1.88 3.29 -29.41
CA THR A 95 1.53 4.65 -29.84
C THR A 95 2.77 5.53 -30.02
N GLU A 96 3.84 5.26 -29.27
CA GLU A 96 5.11 5.97 -29.33
C GLU A 96 6.14 5.31 -30.29
N ASN A 97 5.71 4.42 -31.16
CA ASN A 97 6.55 3.67 -32.13
C ASN A 97 7.75 2.93 -31.51
N LYS A 98 7.59 2.42 -30.28
CA LYS A 98 8.66 1.75 -29.54
C LYS A 98 8.63 0.21 -29.66
N GLY A 99 8.19 -0.33 -30.79
CA GLY A 99 8.34 -1.75 -31.13
C GLY A 99 7.45 -2.74 -30.35
N CYS A 100 6.21 -2.38 -30.03
CA CYS A 100 5.21 -3.31 -29.48
C CYS A 100 4.15 -3.62 -30.55
N PRO A 101 3.71 -4.89 -30.72
CA PRO A 101 2.59 -5.23 -31.62
C PRO A 101 1.26 -4.62 -31.16
N GLY A 102 1.17 -4.19 -29.90
CA GLY A 102 -0.03 -3.61 -29.30
C GLY A 102 -0.87 -4.63 -28.55
N CYS A 103 -1.95 -4.17 -27.94
CA CYS A 103 -2.87 -5.02 -27.17
C CYS A 103 -4.07 -5.53 -27.98
N GLY A 104 -4.10 -5.25 -29.29
CA GLY A 104 -5.30 -5.50 -30.09
C GLY A 104 -6.39 -4.46 -29.88
N LYS A 105 -7.62 -4.78 -30.26
CA LYS A 105 -8.79 -3.90 -30.16
C LYS A 105 -9.58 -4.26 -28.89
N ILE A 106 -9.37 -3.50 -27.82
CA ILE A 106 -10.07 -3.67 -26.55
C ILE A 106 -11.04 -2.49 -26.37
N ARG A 107 -12.34 -2.73 -26.46
CA ARG A 107 -13.37 -1.72 -26.21
C ARG A 107 -13.43 -1.38 -24.72
N LYS A 108 -13.44 -0.09 -24.41
CA LYS A 108 -13.37 0.38 -23.03
C LYS A 108 -14.54 -0.09 -22.18
N GLU A 109 -15.75 0.13 -22.65
CA GLU A 109 -16.97 -0.15 -21.87
C GLU A 109 -17.16 -1.63 -21.61
N GLU A 110 -17.01 -2.47 -22.66
CA GLU A 110 -17.11 -3.92 -22.56
C GLU A 110 -16.04 -4.48 -21.60
N PHE A 111 -14.83 -3.92 -21.67
CA PHE A 111 -13.73 -4.35 -20.80
C PHE A 111 -13.94 -3.90 -19.35
N GLU A 112 -14.39 -2.69 -19.11
CA GLU A 112 -14.71 -2.19 -17.77
C GLU A 112 -15.82 -3.02 -17.13
N GLN A 113 -16.85 -3.39 -17.91
CA GLN A 113 -17.92 -4.25 -17.43
C GLN A 113 -17.45 -5.68 -17.12
N PHE A 114 -16.59 -6.24 -17.98
CA PHE A 114 -15.96 -7.55 -17.73
C PHE A 114 -15.14 -7.55 -16.43
N ILE A 115 -14.30 -6.51 -16.22
CA ILE A 115 -13.50 -6.40 -15.00
C ILE A 115 -14.38 -6.21 -13.77
N PHE A 116 -15.47 -5.44 -13.87
CA PHE A 116 -16.42 -5.28 -12.78
C PHE A 116 -17.06 -6.62 -12.39
N SER A 117 -17.53 -7.40 -13.36
CA SER A 117 -18.08 -8.75 -13.10
C SER A 117 -17.05 -9.67 -12.42
N ALA A 118 -15.79 -9.65 -12.90
CA ALA A 118 -14.71 -10.40 -12.30
C ALA A 118 -14.40 -9.96 -10.85
N MET A 119 -14.49 -8.66 -10.57
CA MET A 119 -14.34 -8.13 -9.20
C MET A 119 -15.46 -8.61 -8.27
N GLN A 120 -16.72 -8.62 -8.75
CA GLN A 120 -17.85 -9.12 -7.97
C GLN A 120 -17.70 -10.62 -7.65
N GLU A 121 -17.34 -11.43 -8.64
CA GLU A 121 -17.13 -12.86 -8.46
C GLU A 121 -16.00 -13.13 -7.47
N LYS A 122 -14.84 -12.49 -7.67
CA LYS A 122 -13.69 -12.65 -6.79
C LYS A 122 -13.98 -12.20 -5.35
N PHE A 123 -14.73 -11.12 -5.20
CA PHE A 123 -15.10 -10.63 -3.87
C PHE A 123 -16.12 -11.54 -3.16
N LYS A 124 -17.06 -12.15 -3.90
CA LYS A 124 -17.97 -13.18 -3.35
C LYS A 124 -17.18 -14.40 -2.86
N ASP A 125 -16.23 -14.89 -3.65
CA ASP A 125 -15.36 -15.99 -3.25
C ASP A 125 -14.57 -15.64 -1.99
N PHE A 126 -14.02 -14.43 -1.94
CA PHE A 126 -13.33 -13.93 -0.75
C PHE A 126 -14.25 -13.86 0.47
N GLN A 127 -15.48 -13.37 0.33
CA GLN A 127 -16.47 -13.34 1.43
C GLN A 127 -16.85 -14.73 1.90
N ILE A 128 -17.03 -15.70 1.00
CA ILE A 128 -17.35 -17.09 1.35
C ILE A 128 -16.20 -17.72 2.15
N LEU A 129 -14.96 -17.47 1.74
CA LEU A 129 -13.77 -17.98 2.42
C LEU A 129 -13.58 -17.34 3.80
N HIS A 130 -13.79 -16.03 3.92
CA HIS A 130 -13.60 -15.28 5.17
C HIS A 130 -14.87 -15.21 6.03
N GLY A 131 -16.06 -15.34 5.45
CA GLY A 131 -17.33 -15.37 6.19
C GLY A 131 -17.60 -16.70 6.91
N ARG A 132 -16.90 -17.78 6.55
CA ARG A 132 -16.90 -19.04 7.31
C ARG A 132 -15.89 -19.04 8.45
N GLU A 133 -15.00 -18.08 8.49
CA GLU A 133 -13.97 -17.91 9.51
C GLU A 133 -13.97 -16.46 9.99
N GLU A 134 -14.81 -16.13 10.97
CA GLU A 134 -14.37 -15.22 12.03
C GLU A 134 -13.23 -15.92 12.80
N LYS A 135 -12.23 -16.37 12.13
CA LYS A 135 -10.97 -16.68 12.76
C LYS A 135 -10.29 -15.34 13.01
N VAL A 136 -10.69 -14.72 14.09
CA VAL A 136 -9.80 -13.89 14.89
C VAL A 136 -8.48 -14.62 14.86
N ASN A 137 -7.46 -14.04 14.18
CA ASN A 137 -6.15 -14.66 14.13
C ASN A 137 -5.70 -14.87 15.57
N PRO A 138 -5.69 -16.13 16.11
CA PRO A 138 -5.49 -16.36 17.54
C PRO A 138 -4.14 -15.79 17.99
N LYS A 139 -3.16 -15.69 17.08
CA LYS A 139 -1.85 -15.05 17.33
C LYS A 139 -1.99 -13.53 17.46
N LEU A 140 -2.81 -12.90 16.61
CA LEU A 140 -3.03 -11.45 16.68
C LEU A 140 -3.74 -11.08 17.99
N THR A 141 -4.79 -11.84 18.37
CA THR A 141 -5.48 -11.66 19.65
C THR A 141 -4.56 -11.90 20.83
N ALA A 142 -3.74 -12.94 20.78
CA ALA A 142 -2.75 -13.22 21.82
C ALA A 142 -1.77 -12.06 22.01
N TYR A 143 -1.24 -11.51 20.92
CA TYR A 143 -0.36 -10.34 20.97
C TYR A 143 -1.06 -9.07 21.44
N GLN A 144 -2.33 -8.86 21.07
CA GLN A 144 -3.10 -7.72 21.56
C GLN A 144 -3.35 -7.81 23.08
N VAL A 145 -3.68 -9.00 23.58
CA VAL A 145 -3.84 -9.24 25.02
C VAL A 145 -2.51 -9.06 25.76
N GLU A 146 -1.41 -9.59 25.20
CA GLU A 146 -0.08 -9.43 25.75
C GLU A 146 0.38 -7.97 25.78
N LEU A 147 0.07 -7.20 24.73
CA LEU A 147 0.35 -5.76 24.68
C LEU A 147 -0.37 -5.01 25.80
N ALA A 148 -1.69 -5.26 25.95
CA ALA A 148 -2.49 -4.66 27.01
C ALA A 148 -1.96 -5.01 28.41
N GLN A 149 -1.49 -6.24 28.63
CA GLN A 149 -0.87 -6.64 29.89
C GLN A 149 0.44 -5.89 30.17
N VAL A 150 1.30 -5.75 29.17
CA VAL A 150 2.58 -5.03 29.31
C VAL A 150 2.32 -3.55 29.58
N GLU A 151 1.36 -2.94 28.90
CA GLU A 151 0.99 -1.53 29.12
C GLU A 151 0.42 -1.31 30.53
N ALA A 152 -0.46 -2.19 31.02
CA ALA A 152 -0.97 -2.15 32.38
C ALA A 152 0.13 -2.35 33.44
N GLU A 153 1.13 -3.20 33.15
CA GLU A 153 2.28 -3.41 34.07
C GLU A 153 3.17 -2.17 34.15
N ILE A 154 3.40 -1.50 33.03
CA ILE A 154 4.13 -0.20 32.98
C ILE A 154 3.37 0.86 33.78
N GLU A 155 2.07 1.00 33.57
CA GLU A 155 1.22 1.98 34.27
C GLU A 155 1.26 1.74 35.78
N LYS A 156 1.10 0.47 36.22
CA LYS A 156 1.20 0.09 37.62
C LYS A 156 2.57 0.40 38.23
N LEU A 157 3.65 0.19 37.50
CA LEU A 157 4.99 0.55 37.97
C LEU A 157 5.12 2.07 38.12
N LEU A 158 4.62 2.85 37.17
CA LEU A 158 4.64 4.31 37.24
C LEU A 158 3.87 4.85 38.44
N ASP A 159 2.71 4.27 38.76
CA ASP A 159 1.90 4.63 39.93
C ASP A 159 2.63 4.37 41.26
N THR A 160 3.45 3.30 41.32
CA THR A 160 4.19 2.94 42.52
C THR A 160 5.45 3.81 42.76
N LEU A 161 5.85 4.62 41.76
CA LEU A 161 7.05 5.50 41.86
C LEU A 161 6.83 6.79 42.62
N THR A 162 5.59 7.15 42.92
CA THR A 162 5.28 8.33 43.74
C THR A 162 5.80 8.13 45.17
N GLY A 163 6.91 8.83 45.51
CA GLY A 163 7.57 8.74 46.83
C GLY A 163 8.68 7.68 46.96
N ALA A 164 9.11 7.08 45.85
CA ALA A 164 10.15 6.04 45.81
C ALA A 164 11.56 6.60 46.13
N ASN A 165 12.39 5.84 46.80
CA ASN A 165 13.80 6.14 47.01
C ASN A 165 14.66 5.89 45.79
N ALA A 166 15.89 6.43 45.73
CA ALA A 166 16.78 6.35 44.55
C ALA A 166 17.06 4.90 44.08
N THR A 167 17.14 3.97 44.98
CA THR A 167 17.39 2.55 44.66
C THR A 167 16.17 1.91 43.98
N LEU A 168 14.96 2.18 44.46
CA LEU A 168 13.73 1.70 43.90
C LEU A 168 13.50 2.31 42.50
N LEU A 169 13.81 3.59 42.32
CA LEU A 169 13.77 4.27 41.03
C LEU A 169 14.71 3.59 39.98
N ALA A 170 15.93 3.22 40.39
CA ALA A 170 16.87 2.53 39.49
C ALA A 170 16.34 1.14 39.05
N TYR A 171 15.76 0.37 39.98
CA TYR A 171 15.14 -0.92 39.65
C TYR A 171 13.91 -0.77 38.75
N ALA A 172 13.06 0.21 39.06
CA ALA A 172 11.87 0.47 38.26
C ALA A 172 12.22 0.93 36.84
N ASN A 173 13.20 1.82 36.69
CA ASN A 173 13.66 2.26 35.37
C ASN A 173 14.15 1.07 34.53
N LYS A 174 14.97 0.19 35.10
CA LYS A 174 15.42 -1.00 34.40
C LYS A 174 14.24 -1.90 33.97
N LYS A 175 13.26 -2.07 34.86
CA LYS A 175 12.07 -2.89 34.57
C LYS A 175 11.19 -2.26 33.50
N ILE A 176 11.03 -0.93 33.51
CA ILE A 176 10.29 -0.17 32.49
C ILE A 176 11.00 -0.29 31.13
N GLU A 177 12.33 -0.20 31.07
CA GLU A 177 13.09 -0.40 29.82
C GLU A 177 12.88 -1.82 29.23
N GLU A 178 12.90 -2.86 30.07
CA GLU A 178 12.63 -4.23 29.66
C GLU A 178 11.18 -4.36 29.09
N LEU A 179 10.20 -3.80 29.79
CA LEU A 179 8.80 -3.81 29.37
C LEU A 179 8.58 -2.97 28.10
N ASP A 180 9.23 -1.85 27.94
CA ASP A 180 9.15 -1.03 26.73
C ASP A 180 9.75 -1.74 25.51
N THR A 181 10.87 -2.42 25.67
CA THR A 181 11.46 -3.27 24.64
C THR A 181 10.49 -4.37 24.22
N ARG A 182 9.84 -5.04 25.19
CA ARG A 182 8.83 -6.06 24.93
C ARG A 182 7.61 -5.47 24.22
N ARG A 183 7.10 -4.32 24.67
CA ARG A 183 6.01 -3.56 24.03
C ARG A 183 6.31 -3.27 22.57
N GLN A 184 7.51 -2.77 22.26
CA GLN A 184 7.94 -2.48 20.89
C GLN A 184 8.01 -3.74 20.02
N THR A 185 8.48 -4.85 20.57
CA THR A 185 8.55 -6.14 19.87
C THR A 185 7.17 -6.67 19.54
N ILE A 186 6.24 -6.63 20.50
CA ILE A 186 4.84 -7.05 20.31
C ILE A 186 4.13 -6.12 19.30
N SER A 187 4.29 -4.82 19.43
CA SER A 187 3.70 -3.85 18.49
C SER A 187 4.19 -4.07 17.06
N LYS A 188 5.46 -4.45 16.89
CA LYS A 188 6.02 -4.79 15.59
C LYS A 188 5.41 -6.08 15.03
N ALA A 189 5.27 -7.12 15.85
CA ALA A 189 4.63 -8.37 15.46
C ALA A 189 3.15 -8.17 15.09
N ILE A 190 2.41 -7.35 15.84
CA ILE A 190 1.03 -6.95 15.51
C ILE A 190 0.99 -6.22 14.16
N ALA A 191 1.91 -5.27 13.91
CA ALA A 191 1.96 -4.54 12.66
C ALA A 191 2.28 -5.45 11.45
N GLU A 192 3.16 -6.43 11.61
CA GLU A 192 3.48 -7.42 10.58
C GLU A 192 2.28 -8.33 10.28
N LEU A 193 1.59 -8.83 11.29
CA LEU A 193 0.40 -9.67 11.13
C LEU A 193 -0.83 -8.90 10.62
N SER A 194 -0.97 -7.63 10.96
CA SER A 194 -2.08 -6.80 10.50
C SER A 194 -1.95 -6.32 9.04
N VAL A 195 -0.75 -6.39 8.46
CA VAL A 195 -0.54 -6.08 7.03
C VAL A 195 -1.13 -7.18 6.13
N GLU A 196 -1.29 -8.40 6.64
CA GLU A 196 -1.82 -9.54 5.87
C GLU A 196 -3.35 -9.64 5.92
N THR A 197 -4.03 -8.86 6.77
CA THR A 197 -5.49 -8.94 6.92
C THR A 197 -6.17 -7.65 6.49
N ILE A 198 -7.05 -7.74 5.49
CA ILE A 198 -7.95 -6.64 5.13
C ILE A 198 -8.88 -6.39 6.31
N SER A 199 -8.94 -5.15 6.79
CA SER A 199 -9.78 -4.82 7.96
C SER A 199 -11.28 -5.05 7.66
N PRO A 200 -12.09 -5.46 8.66
CA PRO A 200 -13.54 -5.63 8.48
C PRO A 200 -14.25 -4.38 7.95
N GLN A 201 -13.72 -3.19 8.28
CA GLN A 201 -14.23 -1.92 7.77
C GLN A 201 -13.94 -1.74 6.27
N GLN A 202 -12.79 -2.17 5.81
CA GLN A 202 -12.43 -2.16 4.38
C GLN A 202 -13.29 -3.16 3.59
N ILE A 203 -13.57 -4.34 4.15
CA ILE A 203 -14.46 -5.34 3.53
C ILE A 203 -15.87 -4.76 3.38
N LYS A 204 -16.44 -4.17 4.43
CA LYS A 204 -17.77 -3.52 4.38
C LYS A 204 -17.82 -2.40 3.34
N LYS A 205 -16.77 -1.59 3.25
CA LYS A 205 -16.67 -0.50 2.29
C LYS A 205 -16.57 -1.00 0.84
N LEU A 206 -15.80 -2.07 0.62
CA LEU A 206 -15.69 -2.72 -0.69
C LEU A 206 -17.02 -3.36 -1.10
N SER A 207 -17.72 -4.04 -0.17
CA SER A 207 -19.08 -4.57 -0.41
C SER A 207 -20.02 -3.46 -0.85
N TYR A 208 -20.08 -2.37 -0.07
CA TYR A 208 -20.93 -1.22 -0.42
C TYR A 208 -20.64 -0.68 -1.83
N TYR A 209 -19.37 -0.54 -2.22
CA TYR A 209 -19.00 -0.06 -3.55
C TYR A 209 -19.42 -1.02 -4.67
N LEU A 210 -19.26 -2.33 -4.47
CA LEU A 210 -19.64 -3.33 -5.47
C LEU A 210 -21.16 -3.48 -5.61
N ASP A 211 -21.90 -3.37 -4.50
CA ASP A 211 -23.36 -3.48 -4.48
C ASP A 211 -24.05 -2.24 -5.07
N ASN A 212 -23.42 -1.08 -4.99
CA ASN A 212 -23.97 0.20 -5.45
C ASN A 212 -23.22 0.76 -6.67
N TRP A 213 -22.62 -0.09 -7.51
CA TRP A 213 -21.71 0.29 -8.58
C TRP A 213 -22.22 1.37 -9.52
N ASP A 214 -23.49 1.33 -9.88
CA ASP A 214 -24.07 2.29 -10.82
C ASP A 214 -24.32 3.67 -10.21
N SER A 215 -24.46 3.74 -8.90
CA SER A 215 -24.76 4.97 -8.17
C SER A 215 -23.53 5.68 -7.58
N ILE A 216 -22.39 4.96 -7.42
CA ILE A 216 -21.16 5.54 -6.88
C ILE A 216 -20.42 6.38 -7.91
N ASP A 217 -19.65 7.34 -7.41
CA ASP A 217 -18.85 8.22 -8.24
C ASP A 217 -17.61 7.51 -8.86
N PHE A 218 -16.96 8.21 -9.78
CA PHE A 218 -15.78 7.70 -10.48
C PHE A 218 -14.60 7.44 -9.52
N ASP A 219 -14.41 8.27 -8.51
CA ASP A 219 -13.32 8.12 -7.54
C ASP A 219 -13.55 6.91 -6.63
N ASP A 220 -14.80 6.59 -6.30
CA ASP A 220 -15.15 5.42 -5.50
C ASP A 220 -15.03 4.11 -6.31
N LYS A 221 -15.43 4.10 -7.59
CA LYS A 221 -15.13 2.99 -8.51
C LYS A 221 -13.63 2.69 -8.55
N ARG A 222 -12.84 3.74 -8.58
CA ARG A 222 -11.39 3.63 -8.58
C ARG A 222 -10.85 3.09 -7.26
N LYS A 223 -11.37 3.54 -6.11
CA LYS A 223 -10.99 3.01 -4.78
C LYS A 223 -11.34 1.53 -4.64
N ALA A 224 -12.48 1.09 -5.17
CA ALA A 224 -12.85 -0.32 -5.20
C ALA A 224 -11.85 -1.14 -6.02
N ALA A 225 -11.52 -0.69 -7.23
CA ALA A 225 -10.50 -1.33 -8.06
C ALA A 225 -9.11 -1.33 -7.39
N ASP A 226 -8.74 -0.24 -6.72
CA ASP A 226 -7.48 -0.14 -5.98
C ASP A 226 -7.41 -1.11 -4.79
N GLY A 227 -8.54 -1.37 -4.15
CA GLY A 227 -8.66 -2.34 -3.06
C GLY A 227 -8.50 -3.80 -3.50
N LEU A 228 -9.04 -4.15 -4.67
CA LEU A 228 -9.15 -5.54 -5.12
C LEU A 228 -8.06 -5.95 -6.11
N ILE A 229 -7.62 -5.04 -6.99
CA ILE A 229 -6.75 -5.36 -8.12
C ILE A 229 -5.36 -4.76 -7.93
N SER A 230 -4.33 -5.58 -8.09
CA SER A 230 -2.94 -5.14 -8.20
C SER A 230 -2.63 -4.65 -9.61
N THR A 231 -2.78 -5.53 -10.59
CA THR A 231 -2.45 -5.26 -12.00
C THR A 231 -3.34 -6.09 -12.92
N ILE A 232 -3.67 -5.54 -14.09
CA ILE A 232 -4.37 -6.23 -15.17
C ILE A 232 -3.46 -6.24 -16.39
N LYS A 233 -3.11 -7.41 -16.91
CA LYS A 233 -2.40 -7.57 -18.18
C LYS A 233 -3.41 -7.99 -19.23
N ALA A 234 -3.59 -7.19 -20.28
CA ALA A 234 -4.64 -7.41 -21.27
C ALA A 234 -4.13 -7.35 -22.72
N THR A 235 -4.66 -8.26 -23.52
CA THR A 235 -4.67 -8.23 -24.98
C THR A 235 -6.12 -8.45 -25.45
N SER A 236 -6.40 -8.34 -26.76
CA SER A 236 -7.73 -8.66 -27.32
C SER A 236 -8.21 -10.07 -26.98
N ASP A 237 -7.29 -11.02 -26.79
CA ASP A 237 -7.59 -12.45 -26.71
C ASP A 237 -7.37 -13.01 -25.29
N ARG A 238 -6.64 -12.29 -24.45
CA ARG A 238 -6.27 -12.76 -23.12
C ARG A 238 -6.27 -11.63 -22.11
N VAL A 239 -6.91 -11.90 -20.96
CA VAL A 239 -6.90 -11.02 -19.78
C VAL A 239 -6.38 -11.80 -18.59
N GLN A 240 -5.41 -11.25 -17.90
CA GLN A 240 -4.86 -11.77 -16.66
C GLN A 240 -4.99 -10.72 -15.59
N ILE A 241 -5.69 -11.04 -14.49
CA ILE A 241 -5.89 -10.15 -13.36
C ILE A 241 -5.06 -10.65 -12.18
N GLU A 242 -4.21 -9.78 -11.65
CA GLU A 242 -3.47 -10.01 -10.42
C GLU A 242 -4.25 -9.35 -9.27
N TRP A 243 -4.80 -10.17 -8.38
CA TRP A 243 -5.60 -9.74 -7.26
C TRP A 243 -4.75 -9.36 -6.06
N LYS A 244 -5.29 -8.54 -5.16
CA LYS A 244 -4.70 -8.21 -3.85
C LYS A 244 -5.29 -9.03 -2.71
N ILE A 245 -6.39 -9.73 -2.99
CA ILE A 245 -7.17 -10.54 -2.03
C ILE A 245 -7.20 -12.00 -2.49
#